data_22df335fe7a6d660d97a41675bec9943
#
_entry.id   22df335fe7a6d660d97a41675bec9943
#
_cell.length_a   1.000
_cell.length_b   1.000
_cell.length_c   1.000
_cell.angle_alpha   90.00
_cell.angle_beta   90.00
_cell.angle_gamma   90.00
#
_symmetry.space_group_name_H-M   'P 1'
#
loop_
_entity.id
_entity.type
_entity.pdbx_description
1 polymer ?
#
loop_
_entity_poly.entity_id
_entity_poly.type
_entity_poly.pdbx_seq_one_letter_code
_entity_poly.pdbx_strand_id
1 'polypeptide(L)'
;MKVLAIFTCYNRRELTRQSMELLGQNKNVTFDYVIVNDGSTDGTDEMLAAMPYEIDLINGDGGLFWNRGMYEAIEHAKKVHPDYEYYMLMNDDTKFVPGIFDEMLPLFAPDKVMVGAMCGDDGRMSYGGIKYVKGIKYKKYGPEAQDICFD
;
A
#
# COMPACT_ATOMS: atom_id res chain seq x y z
N MET A 1 -10.95 12.35 -3.70
CA MET A 1 -11.04 11.34 -2.62
C MET A 1 -9.68 11.26 -1.95
N LYS A 2 -9.66 11.13 -0.61
CA LYS A 2 -8.41 11.08 0.17
C LYS A 2 -8.25 9.69 0.79
N VAL A 3 -7.07 9.07 0.60
CA VAL A 3 -6.75 7.72 1.07
C VAL A 3 -5.56 7.81 2.01
N LEU A 4 -5.58 7.08 3.13
CA LEU A 4 -4.43 6.93 4.02
C LEU A 4 -3.64 5.70 3.60
N ALA A 5 -2.46 5.89 3.01
CA ALA A 5 -1.54 4.83 2.65
C ALA A 5 -0.66 4.46 3.85
N ILE A 6 -0.54 3.17 4.13
CA ILE A 6 0.12 2.62 5.31
C ILE A 6 1.16 1.61 4.87
N PHE A 7 2.41 1.81 5.25
CA PHE A 7 3.50 0.87 4.95
C PHE A 7 4.68 1.01 5.91
N THR A 8 5.60 0.07 5.84
CA THR A 8 6.90 0.11 6.51
C THR A 8 8.02 0.05 5.49
N CYS A 9 9.14 0.71 5.77
CA CYS A 9 10.34 0.70 4.94
C CYS A 9 11.60 0.52 5.77
N TYR A 10 12.66 -0.02 5.14
CA TYR A 10 13.99 -0.18 5.73
C TYR A 10 15.06 -0.19 4.66
N ASN A 11 15.92 0.84 4.64
CA ASN A 11 17.04 0.99 3.70
C ASN A 11 16.64 0.80 2.21
N ARG A 12 15.50 1.44 1.81
CA ARG A 12 14.97 1.38 0.45
C ARG A 12 14.54 2.76 -0.06
N ARG A 13 15.34 3.79 0.27
CA ARG A 13 15.04 5.19 -0.05
C ARG A 13 14.50 5.41 -1.46
N GLU A 14 15.20 4.89 -2.47
CA GLU A 14 14.84 5.14 -3.86
C GLU A 14 13.56 4.41 -4.30
N LEU A 15 13.36 3.18 -3.86
CA LEU A 15 12.14 2.41 -4.14
C LEU A 15 10.92 3.05 -3.48
N THR A 16 11.07 3.44 -2.21
CA THR A 16 10.03 4.15 -1.44
C THR A 16 9.64 5.46 -2.14
N ARG A 17 10.63 6.27 -2.55
CA ARG A 17 10.41 7.52 -3.28
C ARG A 17 9.63 7.28 -4.58
N GLN A 18 10.05 6.33 -5.40
CA GLN A 18 9.40 6.00 -6.67
C GLN A 18 7.96 5.53 -6.47
N SER A 19 7.71 4.69 -5.47
CA SER A 19 6.38 4.19 -5.16
C SER A 19 5.42 5.35 -4.79
N MET A 20 5.86 6.26 -3.94
CA MET A 20 5.08 7.44 -3.53
C MET A 20 4.85 8.42 -4.69
N GLU A 21 5.87 8.66 -5.53
CA GLU A 21 5.74 9.52 -6.72
C GLU A 21 4.74 8.96 -7.75
N LEU A 22 4.70 7.64 -7.93
CA LEU A 22 3.72 6.99 -8.80
C LEU A 22 2.30 7.15 -8.26
N LEU A 23 2.10 7.04 -6.95
CA LEU A 23 0.81 7.34 -6.32
C LEU A 23 0.40 8.81 -6.53
N GLY A 24 1.33 9.73 -6.44
CA GLY A 24 1.09 11.16 -6.67
C GLY A 24 0.65 11.51 -8.10
N GLN A 25 0.72 10.59 -9.06
CA GLN A 25 0.27 10.81 -10.44
C GLN A 25 -1.25 10.64 -10.64
N ASN A 26 -2.00 10.26 -9.60
CA ASN A 26 -3.46 10.26 -9.63
C ASN A 26 -3.98 11.71 -9.49
N LYS A 27 -5.07 12.03 -10.17
CA LYS A 27 -5.65 13.40 -10.22
C LYS A 27 -6.82 13.59 -9.25
N ASN A 28 -7.62 12.56 -9.08
CA ASN A 28 -8.86 12.61 -8.29
C ASN A 28 -8.73 11.87 -6.97
N VAL A 29 -7.64 11.13 -6.78
CA VAL A 29 -7.28 10.46 -5.54
C VAL A 29 -5.98 11.02 -5.01
N THR A 30 -6.00 11.48 -3.77
CA THR A 30 -4.82 11.99 -3.05
C THR A 30 -4.48 11.07 -1.90
N PHE A 31 -3.21 11.05 -1.52
CA PHE A 31 -2.70 10.15 -0.49
C PHE A 31 -2.02 10.94 0.61
N ASP A 32 -2.39 10.64 1.85
CA ASP A 32 -1.58 10.89 3.04
C ASP A 32 -0.97 9.58 3.50
N TYR A 33 0.01 9.64 4.38
CA TYR A 33 0.81 8.47 4.70
C TYR A 33 0.98 8.29 6.21
N VAL A 34 0.90 7.04 6.64
CA VAL A 34 1.48 6.56 7.91
C VAL A 34 2.60 5.60 7.54
N ILE A 35 3.83 5.95 7.90
CA ILE A 35 5.03 5.21 7.52
C ILE A 35 5.81 4.81 8.76
N VAL A 36 6.14 3.54 8.90
CA VAL A 36 7.16 3.10 9.83
C VAL A 36 8.50 3.02 9.09
N ASN A 37 9.43 3.91 9.42
CA ASN A 37 10.83 3.79 9.01
C ASN A 37 11.58 2.98 10.06
N ASP A 38 11.86 1.71 9.77
CA ASP A 38 12.43 0.77 10.73
C ASP A 38 13.97 0.92 10.84
N GLY A 39 14.42 2.14 11.23
CA GLY A 39 15.83 2.41 11.47
C GLY A 39 16.68 2.48 10.20
N SER A 40 16.17 3.03 9.11
CA SER A 40 16.97 3.23 7.88
C SER A 40 18.16 4.16 8.10
N THR A 41 19.24 3.88 7.39
CA THR A 41 20.51 4.65 7.43
C THR A 41 20.94 5.17 6.06
N ASP A 42 20.09 5.02 5.04
CA ASP A 42 20.38 5.34 3.64
C ASP A 42 19.86 6.72 3.20
N GLY A 43 19.41 7.57 4.15
CA GLY A 43 18.81 8.87 3.88
C GLY A 43 17.32 8.82 3.59
N THR A 44 16.64 7.74 4.01
CA THR A 44 15.18 7.61 3.88
C THR A 44 14.44 8.71 4.67
N ASP A 45 14.87 9.05 5.89
CA ASP A 45 14.23 10.09 6.70
C ASP A 45 14.26 11.46 6.00
N GLU A 46 15.42 11.86 5.49
CA GLU A 46 15.58 13.12 4.79
C GLU A 46 14.76 13.15 3.50
N MET A 47 14.70 12.03 2.81
CA MET A 47 13.88 11.90 1.60
C MET A 47 12.40 12.07 1.94
N LEU A 48 11.89 11.36 2.95
CA LEU A 48 10.48 11.46 3.38
C LEU A 48 10.13 12.88 3.83
N ALA A 49 11.00 13.54 4.60
CA ALA A 49 10.80 14.91 5.06
C ALA A 49 10.76 15.94 3.91
N ALA A 50 11.38 15.63 2.76
CA ALA A 50 11.38 16.50 1.58
C ALA A 50 10.20 16.25 0.62
N MET A 51 9.41 15.19 0.84
CA MET A 51 8.25 14.87 -0.01
C MET A 51 7.10 15.87 0.22
N PRO A 52 6.35 16.23 -0.83
CA PRO A 52 5.24 17.19 -0.74
C PRO A 52 3.93 16.54 -0.25
N TYR A 53 4.02 15.66 0.73
CA TYR A 53 2.89 14.89 1.25
C TYR A 53 2.73 15.05 2.76
N GLU A 54 1.52 14.85 3.27
CA GLU A 54 1.27 14.69 4.70
C GLU A 54 1.73 13.28 5.12
N ILE A 55 2.80 13.23 5.91
CA ILE A 55 3.42 11.99 6.37
C ILE A 55 3.46 11.98 7.89
N ASP A 56 2.80 10.99 8.48
CA ASP A 56 2.95 10.65 9.89
C ASP A 56 3.99 9.54 10.00
N LEU A 57 5.20 9.93 10.44
CA LEU A 57 6.39 9.08 10.45
C LEU A 57 6.63 8.49 11.83
N ILE A 58 6.73 7.17 11.88
CA ILE A 58 7.09 6.41 13.08
C ILE A 58 8.48 5.83 12.89
N ASN A 59 9.40 6.13 13.81
CA ASN A 59 10.76 5.62 13.74
C ASN A 59 10.89 4.32 14.53
N GLY A 60 11.34 3.26 13.86
CA GLY A 60 11.75 2.00 14.45
C GLY A 60 13.24 1.95 14.76
N ASP A 61 13.69 0.84 15.29
CA ASP A 61 15.08 0.59 15.70
C ASP A 61 15.84 -0.43 14.81
N GLY A 62 15.22 -0.86 13.71
CA GLY A 62 15.74 -1.86 12.79
C GLY A 62 15.37 -3.30 13.15
N GLY A 63 14.54 -3.49 14.17
CA GLY A 63 14.13 -4.79 14.67
C GLY A 63 12.65 -5.15 14.43
N LEU A 64 11.89 -4.25 13.79
CA LEU A 64 10.45 -4.48 13.58
C LEU A 64 10.18 -5.40 12.39
N PHE A 65 10.97 -5.32 11.36
CA PHE A 65 10.72 -6.02 10.09
C PHE A 65 9.33 -5.68 9.51
N TRP A 66 8.96 -6.31 8.39
CA TRP A 66 7.71 -6.00 7.72
C TRP A 66 6.47 -6.21 8.59
N ASN A 67 6.38 -7.37 9.26
CA ASN A 67 5.16 -7.75 9.98
C ASN A 67 4.89 -6.86 11.20
N ARG A 68 5.91 -6.62 12.02
CA ARG A 68 5.77 -5.77 13.21
C ARG A 68 5.64 -4.30 12.81
N GLY A 69 6.40 -3.84 11.82
CA GLY A 69 6.29 -2.48 11.29
C GLY A 69 4.89 -2.17 10.76
N MET A 70 4.30 -3.07 9.98
CA MET A 70 2.91 -2.91 9.50
C MET A 70 1.90 -2.92 10.65
N TYR A 71 2.08 -3.78 11.66
CA TYR A 71 1.21 -3.78 12.83
C TYR A 71 1.25 -2.43 13.57
N GLU A 72 2.43 -1.90 13.85
CA GLU A 72 2.59 -0.60 14.52
C GLU A 72 1.97 0.54 13.69
N ALA A 73 2.20 0.52 12.37
CA ALA A 73 1.62 1.52 11.46
C ALA A 73 0.09 1.48 11.45
N ILE A 74 -0.52 0.29 11.39
CA ILE A 74 -1.98 0.11 11.40
C ILE A 74 -2.58 0.55 12.73
N GLU A 75 -2.01 0.13 13.87
CA GLU A 75 -2.52 0.52 15.19
C GLU A 75 -2.40 2.04 15.42
N HIS A 76 -1.32 2.64 14.94
CA HIS A 76 -1.16 4.09 14.97
C HIS A 76 -2.21 4.79 14.09
N ALA A 77 -2.37 4.35 12.85
CA ALA A 77 -3.36 4.91 11.92
C ALA A 77 -4.78 4.86 12.49
N LYS A 78 -5.19 3.73 13.06
CA LYS A 78 -6.50 3.57 13.70
C LYS A 78 -6.72 4.54 14.87
N LYS A 79 -5.68 4.84 15.62
CA LYS A 79 -5.73 5.70 16.80
C LYS A 79 -5.71 7.20 16.43
N VAL A 80 -4.86 7.58 15.48
CA VAL A 80 -4.57 8.99 15.16
C VAL A 80 -5.41 9.49 13.99
N HIS A 81 -5.73 8.61 13.06
CA HIS A 81 -6.46 8.92 11.82
C HIS A 81 -7.72 8.06 11.64
N PRO A 82 -8.66 8.04 12.62
CA PRO A 82 -9.84 7.16 12.57
C PRO A 82 -10.89 7.57 11.51
N ASP A 83 -10.79 8.79 10.97
CA ASP A 83 -11.83 9.39 10.12
C ASP A 83 -11.55 9.26 8.62
N TYR A 84 -10.50 8.54 8.22
CA TYR A 84 -10.29 8.27 6.80
C TYR A 84 -11.32 7.26 6.29
N GLU A 85 -11.92 7.59 5.16
CA GLU A 85 -12.90 6.70 4.50
C GLU A 85 -12.24 5.44 3.94
N TYR A 86 -10.97 5.59 3.48
CA TYR A 86 -10.20 4.49 2.90
C TYR A 86 -8.79 4.40 3.45
N TYR A 87 -8.37 3.19 3.76
CA TYR A 87 -7.03 2.82 4.18
C TYR A 87 -6.42 1.89 3.13
N MET A 88 -5.19 2.16 2.74
CA MET A 88 -4.46 1.33 1.79
C MET A 88 -3.22 0.75 2.43
N LEU A 89 -3.14 -0.58 2.50
CA LEU A 89 -1.91 -1.28 2.91
C LEU A 89 -1.08 -1.57 1.67
N MET A 90 0.19 -1.20 1.67
CA MET A 90 1.09 -1.37 0.54
C MET A 90 2.50 -1.78 0.97
N ASN A 91 3.31 -2.22 0.01
CA ASN A 91 4.75 -2.34 0.20
C ASN A 91 5.45 -1.08 -0.31
N ASP A 92 6.59 -0.77 0.29
CA ASP A 92 7.44 0.37 -0.02
C ASP A 92 8.08 0.35 -1.41
N ASP A 93 8.04 -0.81 -2.10
CA ASP A 93 8.62 -1.05 -3.42
C ASP A 93 7.57 -1.30 -4.51
N THR A 94 6.31 -0.98 -4.25
CA THR A 94 5.22 -1.19 -5.20
C THR A 94 5.33 -0.22 -6.38
N LYS A 95 5.38 -0.75 -7.59
CA LYS A 95 5.31 0.06 -8.83
C LYS A 95 3.86 0.17 -9.26
N PHE A 96 3.23 1.29 -8.95
CA PHE A 96 1.86 1.56 -9.34
C PHE A 96 1.78 1.96 -10.82
N VAL A 97 0.74 1.52 -11.51
CA VAL A 97 0.40 2.04 -12.83
C VAL A 97 -0.09 3.49 -12.66
N PRO A 98 0.48 4.47 -13.38
CA PRO A 98 0.06 5.86 -13.28
C PRO A 98 -1.44 6.05 -13.50
N GLY A 99 -2.12 6.76 -12.61
CA GLY A 99 -3.56 7.04 -12.71
C GLY A 99 -4.49 5.86 -12.40
N ILE A 100 -3.97 4.72 -11.94
CA ILE A 100 -4.77 3.52 -11.70
C ILE A 100 -5.91 3.78 -10.69
N PHE A 101 -5.68 4.58 -9.66
CA PHE A 101 -6.71 4.88 -8.66
C PHE A 101 -7.80 5.80 -9.21
N ASP A 102 -7.50 6.64 -10.20
CA ASP A 102 -8.53 7.42 -10.89
C ASP A 102 -9.46 6.50 -11.69
N GLU A 103 -8.94 5.45 -12.32
CA GLU A 103 -9.72 4.44 -13.03
C GLU A 103 -10.53 3.55 -12.07
N MET A 104 -10.01 3.29 -10.87
CA MET A 104 -10.67 2.48 -9.85
C MET A 104 -11.77 3.22 -9.09
N LEU A 105 -11.89 4.54 -9.19
CA LEU A 105 -12.87 5.34 -8.45
C LEU A 105 -14.30 4.77 -8.44
N PRO A 106 -14.85 4.27 -9.57
CA PRO A 106 -16.20 3.70 -9.58
C PRO A 106 -16.36 2.40 -8.77
N LEU A 107 -15.25 1.77 -8.39
CA LEU A 107 -15.23 0.50 -7.66
C LEU A 107 -15.20 0.72 -6.14
N PHE A 108 -14.88 1.93 -5.69
CA PHE A 108 -14.82 2.25 -4.26
C PHE A 108 -16.21 2.21 -3.64
N ALA A 109 -16.36 1.47 -2.54
CA ALA A 109 -17.56 1.42 -1.72
C ALA A 109 -17.17 1.14 -0.25
N PRO A 110 -17.95 1.67 0.73
CA PRO A 110 -17.57 1.62 2.15
C PRO A 110 -17.45 0.21 2.74
N ASP A 111 -18.09 -0.77 2.12
CA ASP A 111 -18.15 -2.16 2.56
C ASP A 111 -17.26 -3.11 1.74
N LYS A 112 -16.38 -2.56 0.90
CA LYS A 112 -15.53 -3.36 0.02
C LYS A 112 -14.06 -3.29 0.40
N VAL A 113 -13.42 -4.44 0.31
CA VAL A 113 -11.96 -4.58 0.31
C VAL A 113 -11.50 -4.78 -1.13
N MET A 114 -10.60 -3.92 -1.60
CA MET A 114 -9.98 -4.06 -2.91
C MET A 114 -8.56 -4.61 -2.76
N VAL A 115 -8.23 -5.60 -3.56
CA VAL A 115 -6.89 -6.18 -3.59
C VAL A 115 -6.29 -5.94 -4.96
N GLY A 116 -5.15 -5.26 -5.00
CA GLY A 116 -4.41 -5.01 -6.22
C GLY A 116 -3.82 -6.30 -6.79
N ALA A 117 -3.99 -6.52 -8.09
CA ALA A 117 -3.29 -7.58 -8.79
C ALA A 117 -1.83 -7.18 -9.05
N MET A 118 -0.92 -8.15 -8.98
CA MET A 118 0.50 -7.95 -9.31
C MET A 118 0.78 -8.41 -10.74
N CYS A 119 1.46 -7.56 -11.50
CA CYS A 119 1.93 -7.87 -12.84
C CYS A 119 3.46 -8.01 -12.85
N GLY A 120 3.97 -8.88 -13.70
CA GLY A 120 5.40 -8.92 -14.01
C GLY A 120 5.81 -7.78 -14.95
N ASP A 121 7.11 -7.61 -15.17
CA ASP A 121 7.66 -6.58 -16.07
C ASP A 121 7.19 -6.75 -17.54
N ASP A 122 6.69 -7.94 -17.91
CA ASP A 122 6.08 -8.26 -19.20
C ASP A 122 4.59 -7.85 -19.29
N GLY A 123 4.05 -7.19 -18.27
CA GLY A 123 2.66 -6.77 -18.18
C GLY A 123 1.67 -7.90 -17.91
N ARG A 124 2.15 -9.15 -17.73
CA ARG A 124 1.27 -10.27 -17.42
C ARG A 124 0.99 -10.33 -15.92
N MET A 125 -0.28 -10.60 -15.59
CA MET A 125 -0.67 -10.80 -14.21
C MET A 125 0.04 -12.01 -13.61
N SER A 126 0.90 -11.77 -12.63
CA SER A 126 1.63 -12.81 -11.90
C SER A 126 0.85 -13.33 -10.69
N TYR A 127 0.02 -12.47 -10.09
CA TYR A 127 -0.77 -12.80 -8.91
C TYR A 127 -2.04 -11.95 -8.86
N GLY A 128 -3.20 -12.61 -8.86
CA GLY A 128 -4.53 -11.97 -8.78
C GLY A 128 -5.35 -12.37 -7.56
N GLY A 129 -4.69 -12.90 -6.53
CA GLY A 129 -5.35 -13.36 -5.32
C GLY A 129 -5.44 -14.89 -5.21
N ILE A 130 -5.90 -15.37 -4.06
CA ILE A 130 -6.08 -16.80 -3.74
C ILE A 130 -7.48 -16.97 -3.18
N LYS A 131 -8.23 -17.94 -3.74
CA LYS A 131 -9.51 -18.38 -3.15
C LYS A 131 -9.30 -19.64 -2.32
N TYR A 132 -9.76 -19.60 -1.08
CA TYR A 132 -9.85 -20.80 -0.27
C TYR A 132 -10.94 -21.73 -0.83
N VAL A 133 -10.55 -22.93 -1.20
CA VAL A 133 -11.49 -23.99 -1.60
C VAL A 133 -11.48 -25.04 -0.49
N LYS A 134 -12.66 -25.43 -0.03
CA LYS A 134 -12.90 -26.38 1.06
C LYS A 134 -11.93 -27.58 1.03
N GLY A 135 -11.11 -27.70 2.10
CA GLY A 135 -9.93 -28.58 2.12
C GLY A 135 -8.68 -27.84 1.61
N ILE A 136 -7.52 -28.15 2.00
CA ILE A 136 -6.21 -27.48 1.84
C ILE A 136 -5.81 -27.19 0.34
N LYS A 137 -6.73 -26.75 -0.51
CA LYS A 137 -6.44 -26.40 -1.90
C LYS A 137 -6.67 -24.93 -2.14
N TYR A 138 -5.57 -24.21 -2.40
CA TYR A 138 -5.57 -22.84 -2.88
C TYR A 138 -5.68 -22.83 -4.40
N LYS A 139 -6.59 -22.03 -4.95
CA LYS A 139 -6.61 -21.73 -6.37
C LYS A 139 -6.06 -20.32 -6.59
N LYS A 140 -4.96 -20.23 -7.34
CA LYS A 140 -4.42 -18.94 -7.80
C LYS A 140 -5.35 -18.40 -8.88
N TYR A 141 -5.82 -17.17 -8.72
CA TYR A 141 -6.64 -16.52 -9.75
C TYR A 141 -5.74 -15.86 -10.78
N GLY A 142 -6.03 -16.12 -12.05
CA GLY A 142 -5.48 -15.40 -13.19
C GLY A 142 -6.29 -14.15 -13.54
N PRO A 143 -6.04 -13.56 -14.72
CA PRO A 143 -6.66 -12.32 -15.19
C PRO A 143 -8.20 -12.31 -15.28
N GLU A 144 -8.84 -13.46 -15.10
CA GLU A 144 -10.30 -13.61 -15.14
C GLU A 144 -11.00 -13.43 -13.78
N ALA A 145 -10.23 -13.15 -12.72
CA ALA A 145 -10.78 -12.95 -11.39
C ALA A 145 -11.32 -11.53 -11.24
N GLN A 146 -12.47 -11.29 -11.82
CA GLN A 146 -13.30 -10.13 -11.50
C GLN A 146 -14.13 -10.46 -10.27
N ASP A 147 -14.16 -9.54 -9.29
CA ASP A 147 -14.99 -9.60 -8.07
C ASP A 147 -14.76 -10.81 -7.15
N ILE A 148 -13.61 -10.80 -6.45
CA ILE A 148 -13.45 -11.66 -5.28
C ILE A 148 -14.03 -10.89 -4.08
N CYS A 149 -15.28 -11.19 -3.72
CA CYS A 149 -15.83 -10.80 -2.42
C CYS A 149 -15.22 -11.73 -1.36
N PHE A 150 -14.61 -11.15 -0.35
CA PHE A 150 -14.27 -11.84 0.89
C PHE A 150 -15.46 -11.66 1.84
N ASP A 151 -16.16 -12.76 2.12
CA ASP A 151 -17.15 -12.84 3.21
C ASP A 151 -16.41 -12.93 4.55
#